data_dfbb3cdd2da1c16a9d22942a36a1b9f0
#
_entry.id   dfbb3cdd2da1c16a9d22942a36a1b9f0
#
_cell.length_a   1.000
_cell.length_b   1.000
_cell.length_c   1.000
_cell.angle_alpha   90.00
_cell.angle_beta   90.00
_cell.angle_gamma   90.00
#
_symmetry.space_group_name_H-M   'P 1'
#
loop_
_entity.id
_entity.type
_entity.pdbx_description
1 polymer ?
#
loop_
_entity_poly.entity_id
_entity_poly.type
_entity_poly.pdbx_seq_one_letter_code
_entity_poly.pdbx_strand_id
1 'polypeptide(L)'
;CASAESLRLRPNSLNAEKRLSTAKYCSSTFVGTSNVYLAMKNNLIPTGTQAHEYIMCVGQGNHKHNPAYSNWYAMESWVKEYGILNGTALTDTITTDCFLRDFNLTYATLFSGVRHDSGDPYEWGEKIIKHYKDLGIDPQTKTLLFSDSLNFKKADEIFRYFRGKAKVAFGIGTYISNDTDVEPLNIVMKVTKCNGQDVAKLSDVEGKGMCKNPEYVEYLQRCINWRMGNE
;
A
#
# COMPACT_ATOMS: atom_id res chain seq x y z
N CYS A 1 12.58 9.60 3.14
CA CYS A 1 11.58 10.49 2.54
C CYS A 1 10.22 10.14 3.13
N ALA A 2 9.52 11.11 3.71
CA ALA A 2 8.16 10.92 4.20
C ALA A 2 7.19 11.36 3.10
N SER A 3 6.39 10.45 2.58
CA SER A 3 5.23 10.80 1.78
C SER A 3 4.02 10.89 2.70
N ALA A 4 3.37 12.03 2.75
CA ALA A 4 2.13 12.18 3.48
C ALA A 4 0.98 11.59 2.64
N GLU A 5 0.80 10.29 2.70
CA GLU A 5 -0.15 9.56 1.86
C GLU A 5 -1.60 9.87 2.17
N SER A 6 -1.87 10.43 3.31
CA SER A 6 -3.24 10.73 3.68
C SER A 6 -3.42 12.11 4.29
N LEU A 7 -2.85 13.12 3.67
CA LEU A 7 -3.53 14.39 3.75
C LEU A 7 -4.85 14.29 2.97
N ARG A 8 -5.68 13.28 3.28
CA ARG A 8 -7.11 13.25 3.01
C ARG A 8 -7.79 14.27 3.92
N LEU A 9 -7.29 15.51 3.81
CA LEU A 9 -7.85 16.62 4.54
C LEU A 9 -9.19 16.96 3.93
N ARG A 10 -10.19 17.02 4.78
CA ARG A 10 -11.39 17.76 4.43
C ARG A 10 -10.96 19.13 3.92
N PRO A 11 -11.55 19.67 2.84
CA PRO A 11 -11.14 20.91 2.20
C PRO A 11 -11.08 22.15 3.14
N ASN A 12 -11.68 22.08 4.32
CA ASN A 12 -11.92 23.19 5.22
C ASN A 12 -11.07 23.21 6.50
N SER A 13 -10.03 22.39 6.66
CA SER A 13 -9.20 22.52 7.85
C SER A 13 -8.00 23.45 7.57
N LEU A 14 -8.11 24.69 8.04
CA LEU A 14 -7.01 25.69 8.03
C LEU A 14 -5.68 25.11 8.58
N ASN A 15 -5.77 24.22 9.54
CA ASN A 15 -4.62 23.57 10.17
C ASN A 15 -3.84 22.67 9.21
N ALA A 16 -4.51 22.01 8.30
CA ALA A 16 -3.91 21.10 7.36
C ALA A 16 -3.12 21.79 6.26
N GLU A 17 -3.64 22.90 5.72
CA GLU A 17 -2.90 23.73 4.76
C GLU A 17 -1.65 24.32 5.41
N LYS A 18 -1.77 24.79 6.65
CA LYS A 18 -0.66 25.35 7.41
C LYS A 18 0.41 24.31 7.69
N ARG A 19 0.04 23.07 8.02
CA ARG A 19 0.98 21.96 8.25
C ARG A 19 1.65 21.50 6.98
N LEU A 20 0.92 21.42 5.87
CA LEU A 20 1.48 21.07 4.57
C LEU A 20 2.48 22.14 4.10
N SER A 21 2.14 23.42 4.25
CA SER A 21 3.06 24.51 3.94
C SER A 21 4.29 24.47 4.83
N THR A 22 4.13 24.21 6.13
CA THR A 22 5.24 24.06 7.07
C THR A 22 6.12 22.88 6.71
N ALA A 23 5.55 21.72 6.39
CA ALA A 23 6.30 20.54 5.94
C ALA A 23 7.10 20.83 4.65
N LYS A 24 6.51 21.56 3.70
CA LYS A 24 7.17 21.97 2.46
C LYS A 24 8.40 22.86 2.73
N TYR A 25 8.33 23.77 3.70
CA TYR A 25 9.43 24.69 4.02
C TYR A 25 10.46 24.09 4.96
N CYS A 26 10.08 23.12 5.79
CA CYS A 26 10.96 22.59 6.84
C CYS A 26 11.65 21.27 6.48
N SER A 27 11.33 20.63 5.36
CA SER A 27 11.84 19.29 5.07
C SER A 27 12.23 19.08 3.62
N SER A 28 13.51 18.91 3.37
CA SER A 28 14.04 18.37 2.11
C SER A 28 13.61 16.92 1.85
N THR A 29 12.93 16.28 2.81
CA THR A 29 12.49 14.89 2.78
C THR A 29 11.00 14.74 2.47
N PHE A 30 10.24 15.83 2.41
CA PHE A 30 8.83 15.79 2.02
C PHE A 30 8.69 15.53 0.52
N VAL A 31 7.99 14.44 0.15
CA VAL A 31 7.85 14.03 -1.25
C VAL A 31 6.57 14.59 -1.88
N GLY A 32 5.45 14.61 -1.13
CA GLY A 32 4.18 15.08 -1.68
C GLY A 32 2.97 14.67 -0.84
N THR A 33 1.80 14.84 -1.42
CA THR A 33 0.51 14.49 -0.81
C THR A 33 -0.38 13.75 -1.80
N SER A 34 -1.17 12.80 -1.31
CA SER A 34 -2.19 12.12 -2.09
C SER A 34 -3.45 12.97 -2.33
N ASN A 35 -3.58 14.10 -1.64
CA ASN A 35 -4.66 15.04 -1.86
C ASN A 35 -4.37 15.92 -3.08
N VAL A 36 -5.03 15.62 -4.19
CA VAL A 36 -4.81 16.28 -5.49
C VAL A 36 -5.08 17.80 -5.42
N TYR A 37 -6.12 18.22 -4.68
CA TYR A 37 -6.43 19.64 -4.50
C TYR A 37 -5.31 20.38 -3.77
N LEU A 38 -4.80 19.80 -2.69
CA LEU A 38 -3.70 20.41 -1.93
C LEU A 38 -2.38 20.35 -2.71
N ALA A 39 -2.15 19.30 -3.50
CA ALA A 39 -1.00 19.24 -4.39
C ALA A 39 -1.04 20.38 -5.40
N MET A 40 -2.17 20.57 -6.07
CA MET A 40 -2.38 21.66 -7.03
C MET A 40 -2.18 23.04 -6.38
N LYS A 41 -2.85 23.28 -5.24
CA LYS A 41 -2.79 24.57 -4.54
C LYS A 41 -1.37 24.95 -4.09
N ASN A 42 -0.55 23.97 -3.73
CA ASN A 42 0.80 24.16 -3.22
C ASN A 42 1.90 23.90 -4.27
N ASN A 43 1.53 23.74 -5.53
CA ASN A 43 2.44 23.41 -6.63
C ASN A 43 3.34 22.19 -6.30
N LEU A 44 2.71 21.11 -5.85
CA LEU A 44 3.32 19.83 -5.53
C LEU A 44 2.90 18.78 -6.55
N ILE A 45 3.72 17.75 -6.72
CA ILE A 45 3.34 16.57 -7.49
C ILE A 45 2.39 15.72 -6.61
N PRO A 46 1.17 15.39 -7.07
CA PRO A 46 0.31 14.47 -6.35
C PRO A 46 0.98 13.10 -6.28
N THR A 47 1.05 12.55 -5.09
CA THR A 47 1.77 11.29 -4.82
C THR A 47 0.83 10.32 -4.14
N GLY A 48 0.65 9.14 -4.73
CA GLY A 48 -0.18 8.07 -4.20
C GLY A 48 0.39 6.70 -4.53
N THR A 49 -0.33 5.67 -4.10
CA THR A 49 0.00 4.27 -4.36
C THR A 49 -1.23 3.51 -4.80
N GLN A 50 -1.07 2.23 -5.14
CA GLN A 50 -2.19 1.34 -5.44
C GLN A 50 -3.16 1.24 -4.25
N ALA A 51 -4.44 1.12 -4.54
CA ALA A 51 -5.47 0.88 -3.53
C ALA A 51 -5.87 -0.60 -3.51
N HIS A 52 -6.30 -1.11 -2.34
CA HIS A 52 -6.84 -2.46 -2.23
C HIS A 52 -8.01 -2.68 -3.20
N GLU A 53 -8.90 -1.70 -3.35
CA GLU A 53 -10.04 -1.75 -4.27
C GLU A 53 -9.63 -2.03 -5.70
N TYR A 54 -8.50 -1.47 -6.15
CA TYR A 54 -7.97 -1.74 -7.48
C TYR A 54 -7.63 -3.23 -7.63
N ILE A 55 -6.87 -3.78 -6.67
CA ILE A 55 -6.46 -5.20 -6.70
C ILE A 55 -7.68 -6.12 -6.55
N MET A 56 -8.63 -5.77 -5.67
CA MET A 56 -9.89 -6.51 -5.51
C MET A 56 -10.70 -6.51 -6.80
N CYS A 57 -10.93 -5.35 -7.42
CA CYS A 57 -11.76 -5.25 -8.61
C CYS A 57 -11.12 -5.90 -9.84
N VAL A 58 -9.85 -5.61 -10.10
CA VAL A 58 -9.13 -6.17 -11.26
C VAL A 58 -8.88 -7.65 -11.09
N GLY A 59 -8.45 -8.07 -9.90
CA GLY A 59 -8.07 -9.45 -9.61
C GLY A 59 -9.25 -10.39 -9.40
N GLN A 60 -10.26 -9.94 -8.67
CA GLN A 60 -11.39 -10.78 -8.23
C GLN A 60 -12.70 -10.47 -8.98
N GLY A 61 -12.87 -9.23 -9.46
CA GLY A 61 -14.11 -8.80 -10.12
C GLY A 61 -14.31 -9.31 -11.54
N ASN A 62 -13.61 -10.35 -11.95
CA ASN A 62 -13.77 -11.04 -13.22
C ASN A 62 -13.92 -12.55 -12.96
N HIS A 63 -15.09 -13.09 -13.25
CA HIS A 63 -15.41 -14.52 -13.04
C HIS A 63 -14.58 -15.51 -13.88
N LYS A 64 -13.79 -15.02 -14.82
CA LYS A 64 -12.80 -15.83 -15.55
C LYS A 64 -11.46 -15.92 -14.81
N HIS A 65 -11.26 -15.09 -13.79
CA HIS A 65 -10.04 -15.08 -13.00
C HIS A 65 -10.14 -16.06 -11.83
N ASN A 66 -9.06 -16.77 -11.55
CA ASN A 66 -8.90 -17.41 -10.25
C ASN A 66 -8.49 -16.35 -9.24
N PRO A 67 -9.28 -16.07 -8.18
CA PRO A 67 -9.02 -14.96 -7.26
C PRO A 67 -7.72 -15.12 -6.44
N ALA A 68 -7.15 -16.32 -6.36
CA ALA A 68 -5.83 -16.52 -5.75
C ALA A 68 -4.68 -15.83 -6.52
N TYR A 69 -4.91 -15.43 -7.78
CA TYR A 69 -3.95 -14.68 -8.60
C TYR A 69 -4.27 -13.18 -8.66
N SER A 70 -5.04 -12.65 -7.71
CA SER A 70 -5.49 -11.24 -7.72
C SER A 70 -4.33 -10.24 -7.85
N ASN A 71 -3.23 -10.47 -7.15
CA ASN A 71 -2.06 -9.60 -7.22
C ASN A 71 -1.43 -9.63 -8.62
N TRP A 72 -1.32 -10.81 -9.22
CA TRP A 72 -0.74 -10.97 -10.55
C TRP A 72 -1.56 -10.22 -11.61
N TYR A 73 -2.89 -10.42 -11.67
CA TYR A 73 -3.76 -9.70 -12.61
C TYR A 73 -3.68 -8.19 -12.42
N ALA A 74 -3.64 -7.73 -11.17
CA ALA A 74 -3.54 -6.31 -10.86
C ALA A 74 -2.19 -5.73 -11.31
N MET A 75 -1.07 -6.39 -11.05
CA MET A 75 0.25 -5.95 -11.48
C MET A 75 0.39 -5.94 -12.99
N GLU A 76 -0.10 -6.98 -13.68
CA GLU A 76 -0.07 -7.03 -15.13
C GLU A 76 -0.88 -5.89 -15.77
N SER A 77 -2.10 -5.66 -15.27
CA SER A 77 -2.94 -4.55 -15.73
C SER A 77 -2.29 -3.19 -15.45
N TRP A 78 -1.65 -3.03 -14.30
CA TRP A 78 -0.96 -1.80 -13.93
C TRP A 78 0.23 -1.52 -14.86
N VAL A 79 1.07 -2.51 -15.09
CA VAL A 79 2.25 -2.38 -15.98
C VAL A 79 1.81 -2.11 -17.42
N LYS A 80 0.73 -2.73 -17.88
CA LYS A 80 0.18 -2.50 -19.21
C LYS A 80 -0.30 -1.06 -19.41
N GLU A 81 -0.88 -0.44 -18.37
CA GLU A 81 -1.41 0.94 -18.44
C GLU A 81 -0.31 1.99 -18.19
N TYR A 82 0.51 1.79 -17.16
CA TYR A 82 1.45 2.81 -16.68
C TYR A 82 2.92 2.50 -16.97
N GLY A 83 3.24 1.30 -17.45
CA GLY A 83 4.62 0.87 -17.64
C GLY A 83 5.37 0.85 -16.31
N ILE A 84 6.52 1.53 -16.27
CA ILE A 84 7.37 1.66 -15.09
C ILE A 84 7.00 2.86 -14.20
N LEU A 85 6.03 3.66 -14.61
CA LEU A 85 5.58 4.83 -13.85
C LEU A 85 4.70 4.39 -12.67
N ASN A 86 4.75 5.15 -11.57
CA ASN A 86 3.94 4.92 -10.35
C ASN A 86 4.10 3.51 -9.74
N GLY A 87 5.29 2.97 -9.81
CA GLY A 87 5.58 1.58 -9.50
C GLY A 87 5.76 1.25 -8.03
N THR A 88 4.82 1.58 -7.12
CA THR A 88 4.81 1.05 -5.74
C THR A 88 3.64 0.08 -5.58
N ALA A 89 3.95 -1.21 -5.46
CA ALA A 89 2.96 -2.26 -5.36
C ALA A 89 2.49 -2.48 -3.91
N LEU A 90 1.18 -2.63 -3.72
CA LEU A 90 0.57 -2.91 -2.42
C LEU A 90 0.56 -4.42 -2.15
N THR A 91 1.02 -4.86 -0.96
CA THR A 91 1.34 -6.27 -0.73
C THR A 91 0.23 -7.07 -0.04
N ASP A 92 -0.63 -6.45 0.76
CA ASP A 92 -1.48 -7.15 1.74
C ASP A 92 -2.96 -7.31 1.34
N THR A 93 -3.32 -7.22 0.05
CA THR A 93 -4.74 -7.36 -0.35
C THR A 93 -5.27 -8.76 -0.11
N ILE A 94 -4.53 -9.79 -0.54
CA ILE A 94 -4.86 -11.20 -0.29
C ILE A 94 -3.76 -11.93 0.51
N THR A 95 -2.93 -11.24 1.19
CA THR A 95 -1.74 -11.55 1.98
C THR A 95 -0.42 -11.25 1.26
N THR A 96 0.58 -10.85 2.05
CA THR A 96 1.94 -10.59 1.54
C THR A 96 2.59 -11.86 1.00
N ASP A 97 2.33 -13.04 1.55
CA ASP A 97 2.89 -14.28 1.04
C ASP A 97 2.40 -14.61 -0.36
N CYS A 98 1.09 -14.43 -0.61
CA CYS A 98 0.55 -14.56 -1.97
C CYS A 98 1.10 -13.50 -2.93
N PHE A 99 1.30 -12.27 -2.44
CA PHE A 99 1.90 -11.22 -3.23
C PHE A 99 3.33 -11.58 -3.68
N LEU A 100 4.18 -12.04 -2.76
CA LEU A 100 5.56 -12.41 -3.06
C LEU A 100 5.67 -13.54 -4.09
N ARG A 101 4.69 -14.43 -4.10
CA ARG A 101 4.61 -15.50 -5.10
C ARG A 101 4.34 -14.96 -6.52
N ASP A 102 3.56 -13.89 -6.62
CA ASP A 102 3.28 -13.19 -7.87
C ASP A 102 4.38 -12.19 -8.26
N PHE A 103 5.08 -11.65 -7.27
CA PHE A 103 6.09 -10.61 -7.43
C PHE A 103 7.43 -11.19 -7.86
N ASN A 104 7.43 -11.78 -9.06
CA ASN A 104 8.59 -12.42 -9.67
C ASN A 104 9.64 -11.39 -10.13
N LEU A 105 10.75 -11.87 -10.70
CA LEU A 105 11.85 -11.03 -11.16
C LEU A 105 11.39 -9.89 -12.09
N THR A 106 10.44 -10.15 -12.98
CA THR A 106 9.93 -9.14 -13.91
C THR A 106 9.27 -7.99 -13.17
N TYR A 107 8.28 -8.28 -12.30
CA TYR A 107 7.59 -7.23 -11.54
C TYR A 107 8.50 -6.59 -10.51
N ALA A 108 9.34 -7.38 -9.82
CA ALA A 108 10.30 -6.86 -8.86
C ALA A 108 11.32 -5.91 -9.52
N THR A 109 11.63 -6.10 -10.80
CA THR A 109 12.48 -5.18 -11.58
C THR A 109 11.72 -3.93 -11.98
N LEU A 110 10.51 -4.08 -12.52
CA LEU A 110 9.69 -2.97 -13.04
C LEU A 110 9.20 -2.01 -11.95
N PHE A 111 8.75 -2.56 -10.81
CA PHE A 111 8.27 -1.73 -9.70
C PHE A 111 9.43 -1.09 -8.94
N SER A 112 9.27 0.19 -8.61
CA SER A 112 10.25 0.98 -7.84
C SER A 112 10.29 0.60 -6.36
N GLY A 113 9.25 -0.05 -5.87
CA GLY A 113 9.14 -0.49 -4.49
C GLY A 113 7.81 -1.16 -4.16
N VAL A 114 7.61 -1.43 -2.88
CA VAL A 114 6.42 -2.07 -2.33
C VAL A 114 5.91 -1.34 -1.10
N ARG A 115 4.61 -1.49 -0.79
CA ARG A 115 3.92 -0.82 0.31
C ARG A 115 3.46 -1.80 1.36
N HIS A 116 3.80 -1.47 2.61
CA HIS A 116 3.29 -2.06 3.84
C HIS A 116 2.02 -1.35 4.30
N ASP A 117 0.93 -2.08 4.55
CA ASP A 117 -0.33 -1.51 5.04
C ASP A 117 -0.95 -2.34 6.20
N SER A 118 -0.30 -3.40 6.63
CA SER A 118 -0.68 -4.21 7.79
C SER A 118 0.45 -5.10 8.29
N GLY A 119 0.36 -5.50 9.56
CA GLY A 119 1.32 -6.39 10.21
C GLY A 119 2.51 -5.67 10.85
N ASP A 120 3.50 -6.44 11.29
CA ASP A 120 4.73 -5.90 11.86
C ASP A 120 5.62 -5.33 10.74
N PRO A 121 5.99 -4.04 10.79
CA PRO A 121 6.76 -3.41 9.74
C PRO A 121 8.19 -3.97 9.62
N TYR A 122 8.77 -4.47 10.71
CA TYR A 122 10.12 -5.01 10.69
C TYR A 122 10.17 -6.40 10.06
N GLU A 123 9.26 -7.28 10.46
CA GLU A 123 9.12 -8.63 9.89
C GLU A 123 8.78 -8.54 8.39
N TRP A 124 7.83 -7.68 8.03
CA TRP A 124 7.46 -7.45 6.63
C TRP A 124 8.65 -6.93 5.83
N GLY A 125 9.36 -5.91 6.33
CA GLY A 125 10.49 -5.33 5.61
C GLY A 125 11.64 -6.30 5.40
N GLU A 126 11.98 -7.13 6.40
CA GLU A 126 13.00 -8.18 6.24
C GLU A 126 12.56 -9.28 5.25
N LYS A 127 11.28 -9.67 5.26
CA LYS A 127 10.71 -10.60 4.29
C LYS A 127 10.85 -10.07 2.86
N ILE A 128 10.53 -8.80 2.62
CA ILE A 128 10.68 -8.15 1.31
C ILE A 128 12.15 -8.05 0.88
N ILE A 129 13.04 -7.64 1.80
CA ILE A 129 14.48 -7.55 1.51
C ILE A 129 15.04 -8.92 1.13
N LYS A 130 14.64 -9.96 1.86
CA LYS A 130 15.04 -11.34 1.52
C LYS A 130 14.55 -11.71 0.13
N HIS A 131 13.30 -11.44 -0.20
CA HIS A 131 12.73 -11.74 -1.51
C HIS A 131 13.49 -11.05 -2.66
N TYR A 132 13.82 -9.75 -2.52
CA TYR A 132 14.66 -9.06 -3.51
C TYR A 132 16.02 -9.73 -3.68
N LYS A 133 16.68 -10.11 -2.58
CA LYS A 133 17.97 -10.82 -2.62
C LYS A 133 17.86 -12.18 -3.31
N ASP A 134 16.82 -12.95 -2.99
CA ASP A 134 16.55 -14.26 -3.61
C ASP A 134 16.35 -14.14 -5.13
N LEU A 135 15.80 -13.00 -5.60
CA LEU A 135 15.68 -12.66 -7.02
C LEU A 135 16.95 -12.03 -7.64
N GLY A 136 18.02 -11.85 -6.87
CA GLY A 136 19.25 -11.21 -7.35
C GLY A 136 19.17 -9.71 -7.53
N ILE A 137 18.18 -9.05 -6.89
CA ILE A 137 17.99 -7.59 -6.93
C ILE A 137 18.60 -6.98 -5.67
N ASP A 138 19.40 -5.92 -5.82
CA ASP A 138 19.89 -5.14 -4.68
C ASP A 138 18.74 -4.35 -4.02
N PRO A 139 18.38 -4.68 -2.77
CA PRO A 139 17.29 -4.00 -2.05
C PRO A 139 17.53 -2.50 -1.86
N GLN A 140 18.79 -2.03 -1.88
CA GLN A 140 19.10 -0.61 -1.76
C GLN A 140 18.65 0.20 -2.98
N THR A 141 18.33 -0.47 -4.09
CA THR A 141 17.75 0.20 -5.28
C THR A 141 16.24 0.37 -5.15
N LYS A 142 15.59 -0.36 -4.23
CA LYS A 142 14.14 -0.46 -4.06
C LYS A 142 13.64 0.33 -2.85
N THR A 143 12.38 0.75 -2.90
CA THR A 143 11.74 1.52 -1.83
C THR A 143 10.77 0.65 -1.05
N LEU A 144 10.93 0.60 0.27
CA LEU A 144 9.94 0.10 1.21
C LEU A 144 9.09 1.28 1.68
N LEU A 145 7.82 1.32 1.30
CA LEU A 145 6.88 2.34 1.73
C LEU A 145 6.05 1.81 2.89
N PHE A 146 6.16 2.43 4.05
CA PHE A 146 5.38 2.09 5.24
C PHE A 146 4.21 3.06 5.39
N SER A 147 2.99 2.56 5.61
CA SER A 147 1.79 3.40 5.68
C SER A 147 0.75 2.98 6.73
N ASP A 148 1.04 1.99 7.57
CA ASP A 148 0.11 1.55 8.61
C ASP A 148 0.34 2.26 9.94
N SER A 149 -0.64 3.05 10.39
CA SER A 149 -0.73 3.62 11.75
C SER A 149 0.54 4.35 12.20
N LEU A 150 1.12 5.17 11.31
CA LEU A 150 2.38 5.85 11.55
C LEU A 150 2.20 7.22 12.23
N ASN A 151 3.16 7.51 13.10
CA ASN A 151 3.51 8.85 13.57
C ASN A 151 5.00 9.11 13.28
N PHE A 152 5.48 10.33 13.53
CA PHE A 152 6.87 10.69 13.25
C PHE A 152 7.89 9.86 14.06
N LYS A 153 7.57 9.53 15.31
CA LYS A 153 8.47 8.73 16.16
C LYS A 153 8.65 7.33 15.57
N LYS A 154 7.54 6.65 15.26
CA LYS A 154 7.54 5.31 14.66
C LYS A 154 8.23 5.30 13.30
N ALA A 155 8.02 6.34 12.49
CA ALA A 155 8.69 6.49 11.21
C ALA A 155 10.22 6.63 11.37
N ASP A 156 10.70 7.39 12.36
CA ASP A 156 12.15 7.53 12.66
C ASP A 156 12.75 6.19 13.13
N GLU A 157 12.05 5.44 13.99
CA GLU A 157 12.47 4.12 14.45
C GLU A 157 12.63 3.14 13.28
N ILE A 158 11.65 3.07 12.39
CA ILE A 158 11.69 2.24 11.17
C ILE A 158 12.81 2.71 10.23
N PHE A 159 12.97 4.02 10.05
CA PHE A 159 14.06 4.59 9.23
C PHE A 159 15.43 4.14 9.72
N ARG A 160 15.68 4.23 11.03
CA ARG A 160 16.96 3.82 11.63
C ARG A 160 17.24 2.35 11.43
N TYR A 161 16.19 1.52 11.55
CA TYR A 161 16.32 0.07 11.39
C TYR A 161 16.69 -0.35 9.97
N PHE A 162 16.04 0.26 8.95
CA PHE A 162 16.26 -0.09 7.54
C PHE A 162 17.34 0.75 6.86
N ARG A 163 17.93 1.70 7.56
CA ARG A 163 19.01 2.53 7.03
C ARG A 163 20.17 1.68 6.51
N GLY A 164 20.52 1.85 5.24
CA GLY A 164 21.56 1.06 4.56
C GLY A 164 21.13 -0.32 4.09
N LYS A 165 19.90 -0.77 4.40
CA LYS A 165 19.33 -2.04 3.91
C LYS A 165 18.48 -1.84 2.65
N ALA A 166 17.65 -0.79 2.63
CA ALA A 166 16.78 -0.42 1.51
C ALA A 166 16.49 1.08 1.56
N LYS A 167 15.93 1.64 0.49
CA LYS A 167 15.30 2.96 0.57
C LYS A 167 14.00 2.85 1.34
N VAL A 168 13.67 3.86 2.15
CA VAL A 168 12.42 3.89 2.90
C VAL A 168 11.64 5.15 2.60
N ALA A 169 10.31 5.01 2.58
CA ALA A 169 9.36 6.11 2.49
C ALA A 169 8.21 5.87 3.47
N PHE A 170 7.51 6.92 3.87
CA PHE A 170 6.48 6.86 4.90
C PHE A 170 5.22 7.59 4.45
N GLY A 171 4.08 6.90 4.55
CA GLY A 171 2.76 7.48 4.42
C GLY A 171 2.18 7.77 5.81
N ILE A 172 2.13 9.04 6.22
CA ILE A 172 1.58 9.45 7.52
C ILE A 172 0.26 10.16 7.28
N GLY A 173 -0.84 9.55 7.76
CA GLY A 173 -2.18 10.02 7.50
C GLY A 173 -2.83 10.76 8.64
N THR A 174 -3.66 10.06 9.37
CA THR A 174 -4.50 10.60 10.46
C THR A 174 -3.69 11.42 11.46
N TYR A 175 -2.48 10.99 11.79
CA TYR A 175 -1.61 11.72 12.71
C TYR A 175 -1.28 13.15 12.24
N ILE A 176 -1.18 13.39 10.93
CA ILE A 176 -0.97 14.74 10.38
C ILE A 176 -2.30 15.49 10.23
N SER A 177 -3.38 14.79 9.85
CA SER A 177 -4.67 15.40 9.54
C SER A 177 -5.55 15.66 10.76
N ASN A 178 -5.39 14.90 11.84
CA ASN A 178 -6.18 14.98 13.06
C ASN A 178 -5.29 14.90 14.32
N ASP A 179 -4.36 15.81 14.46
CA ASP A 179 -3.59 16.06 15.67
C ASP A 179 -4.35 17.07 16.55
N THR A 180 -5.51 16.65 17.06
CA THR A 180 -6.42 17.43 17.90
C THR A 180 -6.87 16.57 19.07
N ASP A 181 -7.49 17.19 20.08
CA ASP A 181 -8.08 16.48 21.24
C ASP A 181 -9.36 15.71 20.89
N VAL A 182 -9.81 15.79 19.63
CA VAL A 182 -10.98 15.07 19.14
C VAL A 182 -10.53 13.76 18.49
N GLU A 183 -11.09 12.65 18.97
CA GLU A 183 -10.81 11.34 18.40
C GLU A 183 -11.20 11.27 16.90
N PRO A 184 -10.31 10.78 16.02
CA PRO A 184 -10.61 10.71 14.59
C PRO A 184 -11.71 9.68 14.29
N LEU A 185 -12.60 10.02 13.38
CA LEU A 185 -13.58 9.07 12.87
C LEU A 185 -12.87 8.02 12.01
N ASN A 186 -12.89 6.78 12.45
CA ASN A 186 -12.40 5.63 11.71
C ASN A 186 -13.44 5.16 10.70
N ILE A 187 -13.52 5.85 9.56
CA ILE A 187 -14.43 5.47 8.47
C ILE A 187 -13.64 4.81 7.36
N VAL A 188 -13.95 3.53 7.12
CA VAL A 188 -13.40 2.76 5.99
C VAL A 188 -14.55 2.28 5.12
N MET A 189 -14.45 2.56 3.82
CA MET A 189 -15.38 2.03 2.81
C MET A 189 -14.60 1.14 1.85
N LYS A 190 -15.16 -0.01 1.52
CA LYS A 190 -14.58 -0.95 0.56
C LYS A 190 -15.64 -1.41 -0.44
N VAL A 191 -15.20 -1.64 -1.67
CA VAL A 191 -16.03 -2.29 -2.69
C VAL A 191 -16.33 -3.71 -2.22
N THR A 192 -17.60 -4.12 -2.30
CA THR A 192 -18.04 -5.46 -1.90
C THR A 192 -18.36 -6.34 -3.10
N LYS A 193 -18.67 -5.74 -4.26
CA LYS A 193 -18.92 -6.43 -5.53
C LYS A 193 -18.34 -5.65 -6.69
N CYS A 194 -17.81 -6.37 -7.68
CA CYS A 194 -17.36 -5.84 -8.95
C CYS A 194 -17.85 -6.77 -10.06
N ASN A 195 -18.52 -6.23 -11.09
CA ASN A 195 -19.11 -7.00 -12.20
C ASN A 195 -20.01 -8.19 -11.74
N GLY A 196 -20.75 -8.00 -10.66
CA GLY A 196 -21.61 -9.04 -10.09
C GLY A 196 -20.88 -10.07 -9.21
N GLN A 197 -19.55 -10.06 -9.18
CA GLN A 197 -18.73 -10.91 -8.33
C GLN A 197 -18.48 -10.27 -6.96
N ASP A 198 -18.51 -11.09 -5.91
CA ASP A 198 -18.01 -10.65 -4.61
C ASP A 198 -16.51 -10.44 -4.67
N VAL A 199 -16.01 -9.45 -3.92
CA VAL A 199 -14.58 -9.13 -3.80
C VAL A 199 -14.21 -8.92 -2.34
N ALA A 200 -12.99 -9.29 -1.97
CA ALA A 200 -12.55 -9.27 -0.59
C ALA A 200 -11.12 -8.74 -0.43
N LYS A 201 -10.88 -8.01 0.67
CA LYS A 201 -9.56 -7.81 1.24
C LYS A 201 -9.39 -8.80 2.39
N LEU A 202 -8.29 -9.57 2.41
CA LEU A 202 -7.96 -10.46 3.53
C LEU A 202 -7.04 -9.80 4.56
N SER A 203 -5.99 -9.10 4.10
CA SER A 203 -4.94 -8.54 4.95
C SER A 203 -4.01 -9.60 5.58
N ASP A 204 -2.85 -9.15 6.09
CA ASP A 204 -1.91 -10.01 6.84
C ASP A 204 -2.29 -10.13 8.32
N VAL A 205 -3.24 -9.33 8.79
CA VAL A 205 -3.68 -9.30 10.19
C VAL A 205 -5.14 -9.72 10.29
N GLU A 206 -5.42 -10.66 11.16
CA GLU A 206 -6.78 -11.09 11.49
C GLU A 206 -7.63 -9.91 11.95
N GLY A 207 -8.87 -9.83 11.47
CA GLY A 207 -9.79 -8.73 11.77
C GLY A 207 -9.63 -7.47 10.90
N LYS A 208 -8.55 -7.33 10.13
CA LYS A 208 -8.41 -6.26 9.11
C LYS A 208 -8.99 -6.63 7.74
N GLY A 209 -9.48 -7.86 7.58
CA GLY A 209 -10.16 -8.31 6.38
C GLY A 209 -11.51 -7.59 6.18
N MET A 210 -11.89 -7.37 4.93
CA MET A 210 -13.17 -6.73 4.59
C MET A 210 -13.84 -7.45 3.44
N CYS A 211 -14.98 -8.09 3.73
CA CYS A 211 -15.88 -8.68 2.77
C CYS A 211 -17.30 -8.70 3.33
N LYS A 212 -18.29 -8.54 2.46
CA LYS A 212 -19.70 -8.63 2.84
C LYS A 212 -20.19 -10.07 2.88
N ASN A 213 -19.57 -10.97 2.10
CA ASN A 213 -19.97 -12.36 1.93
C ASN A 213 -18.93 -13.31 2.56
N PRO A 214 -19.23 -13.93 3.73
CA PRO A 214 -18.31 -14.87 4.37
C PRO A 214 -18.01 -16.11 3.52
N GLU A 215 -18.99 -16.62 2.77
CA GLU A 215 -18.80 -17.79 1.90
C GLU A 215 -17.75 -17.50 0.81
N TYR A 216 -17.74 -16.26 0.31
CA TYR A 216 -16.72 -15.84 -0.65
C TYR A 216 -15.32 -15.78 -0.01
N VAL A 217 -15.21 -15.34 1.23
CA VAL A 217 -13.93 -15.33 1.98
C VAL A 217 -13.41 -16.76 2.12
N GLU A 218 -14.26 -17.71 2.49
CA GLU A 218 -13.89 -19.14 2.59
C GLU A 218 -13.46 -19.71 1.24
N TYR A 219 -14.18 -19.36 0.18
CA TYR A 219 -13.82 -19.76 -1.19
C TYR A 219 -12.45 -19.20 -1.59
N LEU A 220 -12.23 -17.89 -1.40
CA LEU A 220 -10.96 -17.24 -1.68
C LEU A 220 -9.81 -17.88 -0.90
N GLN A 221 -10.02 -18.16 0.39
CA GLN A 221 -9.04 -18.80 1.24
C GLN A 221 -8.69 -20.21 0.77
N ARG A 222 -9.68 -21.01 0.33
CA ARG A 222 -9.42 -22.33 -0.26
C ARG A 222 -8.63 -22.24 -1.56
N CYS A 223 -8.93 -21.27 -2.42
CA CYS A 223 -8.15 -21.03 -3.64
C CYS A 223 -6.70 -20.68 -3.34
N ILE A 224 -6.47 -19.81 -2.33
CA ILE A 224 -5.14 -19.42 -1.87
C ILE A 224 -4.39 -20.62 -1.29
N ASN A 225 -5.01 -21.36 -0.37
CA ASN A 225 -4.38 -22.53 0.27
C ASN A 225 -4.01 -23.61 -0.75
N TRP A 226 -4.89 -23.85 -1.73
CA TRP A 226 -4.57 -24.77 -2.81
C TRP A 226 -3.36 -24.32 -3.61
N ARG A 227 -3.32 -23.04 -3.99
CA ARG A 227 -2.19 -22.46 -4.72
C ARG A 227 -0.90 -22.51 -3.93
N MET A 228 -0.93 -22.13 -2.65
CA MET A 228 0.24 -22.10 -1.77
C MET A 228 0.77 -23.50 -1.43
N GLY A 229 -0.06 -24.53 -1.52
CA GLY A 229 0.32 -25.92 -1.25
C GLY A 229 0.76 -26.73 -2.47
N ASN A 230 0.41 -26.30 -3.70
CA ASN A 230 0.61 -27.09 -4.92
C ASN A 230 1.56 -26.44 -5.96
N GLU A 231 2.07 -25.26 -5.69
CA GLU A 231 3.13 -24.59 -6.45
C GLU A 231 4.38 -24.41 -5.58
#